data_d9d9f92b0ad908cd6ec3f7eb914d4fb6
#
_entry.id   d9d9f92b0ad908cd6ec3f7eb914d4fb6
#
_cell.length_a   1.000
_cell.length_b   1.000
_cell.length_c   1.000
_cell.angle_alpha   90.00
_cell.angle_beta   90.00
_cell.angle_gamma   90.00
#
_symmetry.space_group_name_H-M   'P 1'
#
loop_
_entity.id
_entity.type
_entity.pdbx_description
1 polymer ?
#
loop_
_entity_poly.entity_id
_entity_poly.type
_entity_poly.pdbx_seq_one_letter_code
_entity_poly.pdbx_strand_id
1 'polypeptide(L)'
;PRDPTFTSLGDASNVAGGGYSDDLRWWFQVNWSPAVLKLINLGLKHPNRIHINSLEFVVVILQYAAVLTRMRELDTPAAREAFRPGGFPWLPILLLLCDNIVSVSWAHRVTSSSLRGQALIPIFAALLEDSPVGIAPKHIAGVDNVDADFISRPPTNYLLLSPSEQREQIFHSAPRMRLWDIFVPSTDLCSLLTSSLCTGQCPARPVLPSQLGHFIPGDSTSYILPVI
;
A
#
# COMPACT_ATOMS: atom_id res chain seq x y z
N PRO A 1 -4.61 -26.05 -0.14
CA PRO A 1 -4.29 -24.64 -0.04
C PRO A 1 -3.74 -24.39 1.36
N ARG A 2 -2.71 -23.52 1.49
CA ARG A 2 -2.17 -23.15 2.80
C ARG A 2 -2.96 -21.98 3.33
N ASP A 3 -3.14 -21.93 4.64
CA ASP A 3 -3.73 -20.76 5.28
C ASP A 3 -2.78 -19.56 5.18
N PRO A 4 -3.32 -18.34 4.97
CA PRO A 4 -2.53 -17.12 5.01
C PRO A 4 -1.83 -16.96 6.36
N THR A 5 -0.60 -16.45 6.34
CA THR A 5 0.17 -16.19 7.55
C THR A 5 -0.14 -14.79 8.11
N PHE A 6 -0.35 -13.84 7.21
CA PHE A 6 -0.64 -12.44 7.53
C PHE A 6 -1.75 -11.91 6.65
N THR A 7 -2.48 -10.92 7.14
CA THR A 7 -3.53 -10.23 6.40
C THR A 7 -3.22 -8.74 6.31
N SER A 8 -3.44 -8.15 5.16
CA SER A 8 -3.37 -6.70 4.94
C SER A 8 -4.60 -6.24 4.17
N LEU A 9 -5.17 -5.12 4.60
CA LEU A 9 -6.31 -4.48 3.97
C LEU A 9 -5.91 -3.12 3.41
N GLY A 10 -6.45 -2.75 2.25
CA GLY A 10 -6.15 -1.46 1.63
C GLY A 10 -7.30 -0.95 0.80
N ASP A 11 -7.34 0.37 0.65
CA ASP A 11 -8.34 1.11 -0.13
C ASP A 11 -7.73 2.37 -0.73
N ALA A 12 -8.29 2.84 -1.83
CA ALA A 12 -7.96 4.11 -2.43
C ALA A 12 -9.21 4.93 -2.72
N SER A 13 -9.09 6.22 -2.48
CA SER A 13 -10.05 7.24 -2.93
C SER A 13 -9.44 8.13 -4.00
N ASN A 14 -10.22 9.10 -4.48
CA ASN A 14 -9.70 10.15 -5.37
C ASN A 14 -8.79 11.18 -4.66
N VAL A 15 -8.58 11.05 -3.35
CA VAL A 15 -7.82 12.01 -2.53
C VAL A 15 -6.56 11.37 -1.97
N ALA A 16 -6.67 10.14 -1.49
CA ALA A 16 -5.59 9.45 -0.79
C ALA A 16 -5.70 7.92 -0.99
N GLY A 17 -4.64 7.21 -0.62
CA GLY A 17 -4.65 5.77 -0.45
C GLY A 17 -4.24 5.40 0.96
N GLY A 18 -4.74 4.27 1.46
CA GLY A 18 -4.42 3.80 2.79
C GLY A 18 -4.50 2.29 2.93
N GLY A 19 -3.80 1.78 3.93
CA GLY A 19 -3.84 0.35 4.23
C GLY A 19 -3.28 0.04 5.62
N TYR A 20 -3.55 -1.18 6.06
CA TYR A 20 -3.10 -1.63 7.39
C TYR A 20 -2.98 -3.15 7.46
N SER A 21 -2.33 -3.62 8.52
CA SER A 21 -2.28 -5.02 8.93
C SER A 21 -2.42 -5.13 10.45
N ASP A 22 -3.48 -5.79 10.90
CA ASP A 22 -3.68 -6.13 12.31
C ASP A 22 -2.60 -7.11 12.81
N ASP A 23 -2.23 -8.09 11.99
CA ASP A 23 -1.26 -9.13 12.33
C ASP A 23 0.16 -8.55 12.54
N LEU A 24 0.54 -7.59 11.69
CA LEU A 24 1.88 -6.98 11.69
C LEU A 24 1.90 -5.61 12.38
N ARG A 25 0.76 -5.13 12.87
CA ARG A 25 0.57 -3.89 13.64
C ARG A 25 1.18 -2.67 12.97
N TRP A 26 0.78 -2.43 11.73
CA TRP A 26 1.15 -1.24 10.99
C TRP A 26 -0.02 -0.69 10.19
N TRP A 27 0.06 0.58 9.84
CA TRP A 27 -0.81 1.25 8.91
C TRP A 27 -0.03 2.27 8.09
N PHE A 28 -0.59 2.71 6.97
CA PHE A 28 -0.08 3.85 6.20
C PHE A 28 -1.21 4.65 5.58
N GLN A 29 -0.91 5.91 5.27
CA GLN A 29 -1.70 6.76 4.40
C GLN A 29 -0.75 7.50 3.47
N VAL A 30 -1.15 7.65 2.20
CA VAL A 30 -0.43 8.44 1.20
C VAL A 30 -1.40 9.40 0.54
N ASN A 31 -0.99 10.64 0.33
CA ASN A 31 -1.75 11.61 -0.44
C ASN A 31 -1.36 11.55 -1.92
N TRP A 32 -2.31 11.83 -2.81
CA TRP A 32 -1.98 11.96 -4.22
C TRP A 32 -1.32 13.32 -4.49
N SER A 33 -0.24 13.32 -5.26
CA SER A 33 0.44 14.56 -5.66
C SER A 33 -0.47 15.46 -6.50
N PRO A 34 -0.21 16.77 -6.57
CA PRO A 34 -0.97 17.67 -7.45
C PRO A 34 -1.01 17.21 -8.90
N ALA A 35 0.06 16.56 -9.39
CA ALA A 35 0.12 16.01 -10.73
C ALA A 35 -0.86 14.85 -10.92
N VAL A 36 -0.92 13.92 -9.96
CA VAL A 36 -1.85 12.79 -9.94
C VAL A 36 -3.28 13.29 -9.81
N LEU A 37 -3.57 14.21 -8.85
CA LEU A 37 -4.89 14.80 -8.65
C LEU A 37 -5.42 15.50 -9.92
N LYS A 38 -4.55 16.21 -10.66
CA LYS A 38 -4.91 16.80 -11.94
C LYS A 38 -5.42 15.76 -12.93
N LEU A 39 -4.77 14.61 -13.00
CA LEU A 39 -5.17 13.53 -13.92
C LEU A 39 -6.40 12.74 -13.44
N ILE A 40 -6.60 12.59 -12.12
CA ILE A 40 -7.83 12.02 -11.55
C ILE A 40 -9.05 12.87 -11.94
N ASN A 41 -8.91 14.19 -11.86
CA ASN A 41 -10.00 15.15 -12.09
C ASN A 41 -10.30 15.43 -13.58
N LEU A 42 -9.62 14.78 -14.50
CA LEU A 42 -9.98 14.87 -15.93
C LEU A 42 -11.35 14.25 -16.20
N GLY A 43 -12.04 14.75 -17.21
CA GLY A 43 -13.35 14.24 -17.59
C GLY A 43 -13.37 12.73 -17.81
N LEU A 44 -14.49 12.07 -17.53
CA LEU A 44 -14.64 10.61 -17.51
C LEU A 44 -14.13 9.89 -18.77
N LYS A 45 -14.24 10.54 -19.94
CA LYS A 45 -13.83 10.00 -21.24
C LYS A 45 -12.41 10.44 -21.66
N HIS A 46 -11.72 11.21 -20.81
CA HIS A 46 -10.37 11.67 -21.17
C HIS A 46 -9.35 10.52 -21.16
N PRO A 47 -8.58 10.30 -22.24
CA PRO A 47 -7.68 9.15 -22.38
C PRO A 47 -6.58 9.11 -21.30
N ASN A 48 -6.17 10.27 -20.80
CA ASN A 48 -5.14 10.39 -19.77
C ASN A 48 -5.70 10.44 -18.34
N ARG A 49 -7.00 10.22 -18.14
CA ARG A 49 -7.55 10.15 -16.79
C ARG A 49 -7.00 8.95 -16.04
N ILE A 50 -6.59 9.17 -14.78
CA ILE A 50 -6.29 8.09 -13.86
C ILE A 50 -7.60 7.53 -13.33
N HIS A 51 -7.80 6.23 -13.52
CA HIS A 51 -8.97 5.52 -13.00
C HIS A 51 -8.70 5.00 -11.60
N ILE A 52 -9.75 4.88 -10.79
CA ILE A 52 -9.67 4.37 -9.41
C ILE A 52 -8.93 3.02 -9.34
N ASN A 53 -9.13 2.11 -10.27
CA ASN A 53 -8.44 0.82 -10.31
C ASN A 53 -6.90 0.95 -10.25
N SER A 54 -6.34 2.02 -10.86
CA SER A 54 -4.88 2.24 -10.83
C SER A 54 -4.43 2.76 -9.48
N LEU A 55 -5.24 3.56 -8.80
CA LEU A 55 -4.98 4.06 -7.44
C LEU A 55 -5.05 2.92 -6.43
N GLU A 56 -6.07 2.09 -6.53
CA GLU A 56 -6.20 0.85 -5.75
C GLU A 56 -4.99 -0.07 -5.95
N PHE A 57 -4.51 -0.20 -7.18
CA PHE A 57 -3.35 -1.06 -7.42
C PHE A 57 -2.05 -0.47 -6.87
N VAL A 58 -1.93 0.86 -6.79
CA VAL A 58 -0.83 1.50 -6.04
C VAL A 58 -0.90 1.14 -4.56
N VAL A 59 -2.08 1.15 -3.96
CA VAL A 59 -2.25 0.72 -2.56
C VAL A 59 -1.87 -0.73 -2.37
N VAL A 60 -2.23 -1.62 -3.31
CA VAL A 60 -1.78 -3.03 -3.31
C VAL A 60 -0.25 -3.13 -3.32
N ILE A 61 0.44 -2.34 -4.14
CA ILE A 61 1.91 -2.29 -4.19
C ILE A 61 2.48 -1.81 -2.85
N LEU A 62 1.90 -0.77 -2.26
CA LEU A 62 2.35 -0.22 -0.98
C LEU A 62 2.12 -1.19 0.20
N GLN A 63 0.98 -1.90 0.23
CA GLN A 63 0.74 -2.95 1.22
C GLN A 63 1.85 -4.01 1.16
N TYR A 64 2.19 -4.45 -0.06
CA TYR A 64 3.23 -5.45 -0.23
C TYR A 64 4.62 -4.91 0.13
N ALA A 65 4.94 -3.67 -0.24
CA ALA A 65 6.17 -3.00 0.15
C ALA A 65 6.31 -2.87 1.68
N ALA A 66 5.21 -2.55 2.39
CA ALA A 66 5.18 -2.50 3.85
C ALA A 66 5.47 -3.87 4.46
N VAL A 67 4.85 -4.92 3.96
CA VAL A 67 5.11 -6.29 4.45
C VAL A 67 6.57 -6.70 4.20
N LEU A 68 7.13 -6.44 3.01
CA LEU A 68 8.52 -6.75 2.71
C LEU A 68 9.49 -5.97 3.61
N THR A 69 9.19 -4.71 3.90
CA THR A 69 9.98 -3.89 4.82
C THR A 69 9.92 -4.46 6.23
N ARG A 70 8.73 -4.82 6.72
CA ARG A 70 8.55 -5.43 8.04
C ARG A 70 9.26 -6.79 8.14
N MET A 71 9.20 -7.62 7.10
CA MET A 71 9.92 -8.89 7.08
C MET A 71 11.45 -8.71 7.15
N ARG A 72 12.00 -7.68 6.52
CA ARG A 72 13.44 -7.35 6.62
C ARG A 72 13.84 -6.90 8.03
N GLU A 73 13.01 -6.08 8.69
CA GLU A 73 13.23 -5.67 10.09
C GLU A 73 13.16 -6.84 11.07
N LEU A 74 12.25 -7.79 10.80
CA LEU A 74 12.07 -9.00 11.59
C LEU A 74 13.08 -10.10 11.24
N ASP A 75 13.92 -9.93 10.22
CA ASP A 75 14.92 -10.91 9.81
C ASP A 75 16.17 -10.90 10.72
N THR A 76 16.00 -10.59 12.00
CA THR A 76 17.01 -10.75 13.04
C THR A 76 16.96 -12.16 13.65
N PRO A 77 18.07 -12.71 14.18
CA PRO A 77 18.05 -14.01 14.83
C PRO A 77 16.97 -14.15 15.91
N ALA A 78 16.80 -13.12 16.74
CA ALA A 78 15.79 -13.10 17.81
C ALA A 78 14.35 -13.07 17.25
N ALA A 79 14.10 -12.30 16.19
CA ALA A 79 12.78 -12.24 15.57
C ALA A 79 12.48 -13.53 14.78
N ARG A 80 13.47 -14.13 14.13
CA ARG A 80 13.33 -15.45 13.49
C ARG A 80 12.89 -16.50 14.50
N GLU A 81 13.44 -16.49 15.71
CA GLU A 81 13.08 -17.41 16.77
C GLU A 81 11.69 -17.14 17.34
N ALA A 82 11.32 -15.87 17.54
CA ALA A 82 10.01 -15.45 18.04
C ALA A 82 8.86 -15.72 17.04
N PHE A 83 9.09 -15.50 15.73
CA PHE A 83 8.09 -15.72 14.69
C PHE A 83 8.17 -17.13 14.05
N ARG A 84 9.16 -17.93 14.40
CA ARG A 84 9.38 -19.27 13.85
C ARG A 84 9.63 -20.31 14.96
N PRO A 85 8.75 -20.49 15.93
CA PRO A 85 8.87 -21.64 16.84
C PRO A 85 8.81 -22.93 16.00
N GLY A 86 9.95 -23.56 15.80
CA GLY A 86 10.07 -24.78 15.00
C GLY A 86 10.52 -24.61 13.53
N GLY A 87 10.91 -23.38 13.12
CA GLY A 87 11.39 -23.09 11.75
C GLY A 87 10.32 -23.33 10.71
N PHE A 88 9.78 -22.28 10.09
CA PHE A 88 8.85 -22.48 8.97
C PHE A 88 9.62 -23.07 7.78
N PRO A 89 9.34 -24.30 7.34
CA PRO A 89 9.87 -24.82 6.10
C PRO A 89 9.21 -24.18 4.86
N TRP A 90 8.34 -23.16 5.05
CA TRP A 90 7.48 -22.61 4.02
C TRP A 90 7.53 -21.09 3.98
N LEU A 91 7.47 -20.54 2.78
CA LEU A 91 7.29 -19.10 2.58
C LEU A 91 5.99 -18.64 3.25
N PRO A 92 6.00 -17.58 4.08
CA PRO A 92 4.78 -16.97 4.60
C PRO A 92 3.92 -16.48 3.44
N ILE A 93 2.61 -16.49 3.62
CA ILE A 93 1.63 -16.04 2.62
C ILE A 93 0.91 -14.81 3.17
N LEU A 94 0.97 -13.72 2.43
CA LEU A 94 0.18 -12.52 2.67
C LEU A 94 -1.19 -12.67 1.99
N LEU A 95 -2.26 -12.66 2.77
CA LEU A 95 -3.61 -12.41 2.27
C LEU A 95 -3.77 -10.91 2.05
N LEU A 96 -3.81 -10.51 0.79
CA LEU A 96 -3.87 -9.12 0.37
C LEU A 96 -5.32 -8.80 -0.02
N LEU A 97 -6.01 -8.05 0.84
CA LEU A 97 -7.41 -7.72 0.68
C LEU A 97 -7.58 -6.31 0.09
N CYS A 98 -8.46 -6.21 -0.92
CA CYS A 98 -8.83 -4.97 -1.58
C CYS A 98 -10.29 -5.10 -2.06
N ASP A 99 -11.06 -4.04 -1.98
CA ASP A 99 -12.46 -4.03 -2.43
C ASP A 99 -12.63 -3.76 -3.93
N ASN A 100 -11.54 -3.55 -4.64
CA ASN A 100 -11.52 -3.38 -6.10
C ASN A 100 -11.15 -4.69 -6.81
N ILE A 101 -12.13 -5.36 -7.37
CA ILE A 101 -11.96 -6.64 -8.05
C ILE A 101 -10.99 -6.58 -9.25
N VAL A 102 -10.87 -5.41 -9.90
CA VAL A 102 -9.94 -5.23 -11.03
C VAL A 102 -8.50 -5.23 -10.54
N SER A 103 -8.21 -4.51 -9.46
CA SER A 103 -6.88 -4.45 -8.83
C SER A 103 -6.47 -5.81 -8.28
N VAL A 104 -7.39 -6.53 -7.65
CA VAL A 104 -7.20 -7.92 -7.21
C VAL A 104 -6.86 -8.83 -8.39
N SER A 105 -7.59 -8.69 -9.52
CA SER A 105 -7.31 -9.47 -10.74
C SER A 105 -5.92 -9.16 -11.31
N TRP A 106 -5.48 -7.89 -11.28
CA TRP A 106 -4.14 -7.51 -11.73
C TRP A 106 -3.06 -8.11 -10.83
N ALA A 107 -3.24 -8.04 -9.51
CA ALA A 107 -2.31 -8.65 -8.56
C ALA A 107 -2.22 -10.17 -8.73
N HIS A 108 -3.34 -10.84 -8.95
CA HIS A 108 -3.38 -12.29 -9.12
C HIS A 108 -2.72 -12.76 -10.42
N ARG A 109 -2.94 -12.04 -11.53
CA ARG A 109 -2.46 -12.43 -12.86
C ARG A 109 -1.13 -11.79 -13.22
N VAL A 110 -0.66 -10.80 -12.47
CA VAL A 110 0.50 -9.95 -12.77
C VAL A 110 0.40 -9.38 -14.20
N THR A 111 -0.80 -8.94 -14.57
CA THR A 111 -1.08 -8.35 -15.90
C THR A 111 -2.26 -7.38 -15.85
N SER A 112 -2.27 -6.41 -16.76
CA SER A 112 -3.33 -5.44 -16.94
C SER A 112 -3.50 -5.08 -18.40
N SER A 113 -4.74 -4.78 -18.82
CA SER A 113 -5.04 -4.21 -20.15
C SER A 113 -5.06 -2.68 -20.17
N SER A 114 -5.06 -2.02 -19.00
CA SER A 114 -5.04 -0.56 -18.94
C SER A 114 -3.61 -0.02 -19.04
N LEU A 115 -3.45 1.16 -19.67
CA LEU A 115 -2.15 1.81 -19.83
C LEU A 115 -1.40 1.96 -18.49
N ARG A 116 -2.07 2.47 -17.46
CA ARG A 116 -1.47 2.69 -16.15
C ARG A 116 -1.26 1.40 -15.38
N GLY A 117 -2.16 0.43 -15.52
CA GLY A 117 -1.94 -0.89 -14.98
C GLY A 117 -0.70 -1.54 -15.59
N GLN A 118 -0.50 -1.43 -16.91
CA GLN A 118 0.70 -1.93 -17.58
C GLN A 118 1.98 -1.23 -17.09
N ALA A 119 1.90 0.05 -16.68
CA ALA A 119 3.03 0.75 -16.09
C ALA A 119 3.31 0.35 -14.63
N LEU A 120 2.30 -0.07 -13.87
CA LEU A 120 2.43 -0.47 -12.45
C LEU A 120 2.81 -1.95 -12.30
N ILE A 121 2.40 -2.80 -13.21
CA ILE A 121 2.68 -4.25 -13.16
C ILE A 121 4.18 -4.58 -13.08
N PRO A 122 5.09 -3.96 -13.87
CA PRO A 122 6.52 -4.24 -13.73
C PRO A 122 7.07 -3.94 -12.34
N ILE A 123 6.57 -2.88 -11.66
CA ILE A 123 6.97 -2.54 -10.29
C ILE A 123 6.51 -3.66 -9.34
N PHE A 124 5.27 -4.09 -9.46
CA PHE A 124 4.73 -5.16 -8.63
C PHE A 124 5.44 -6.49 -8.90
N ALA A 125 5.70 -6.83 -10.16
CA ALA A 125 6.45 -8.02 -10.53
C ALA A 125 7.87 -8.01 -9.94
N ALA A 126 8.56 -6.87 -10.00
CA ALA A 126 9.89 -6.73 -9.40
C ALA A 126 9.89 -6.88 -7.87
N LEU A 127 8.81 -6.47 -7.18
CA LEU A 127 8.64 -6.74 -5.75
C LEU A 127 8.41 -8.23 -5.45
N LEU A 128 7.78 -8.97 -6.36
CA LEU A 128 7.54 -10.40 -6.23
C LEU A 128 8.79 -11.24 -6.54
N GLU A 129 9.68 -10.73 -7.40
CA GLU A 129 10.93 -11.38 -7.75
C GLU A 129 11.81 -11.46 -6.49
N ASP A 130 12.30 -12.64 -6.15
CA ASP A 130 13.12 -12.89 -4.96
C ASP A 130 12.44 -12.57 -3.59
N SER A 131 11.13 -12.42 -3.57
CA SER A 131 10.41 -12.15 -2.34
C SER A 131 10.37 -13.35 -1.40
N PRO A 132 10.64 -13.14 -0.10
CA PRO A 132 10.46 -14.19 0.92
C PRO A 132 8.99 -14.39 1.33
N VAL A 133 8.04 -13.68 0.71
CA VAL A 133 6.60 -13.71 1.04
C VAL A 133 5.77 -13.97 -0.21
N GLY A 134 5.00 -15.04 -0.20
CA GLY A 134 3.98 -15.28 -1.24
C GLY A 134 2.76 -14.38 -1.04
N ILE A 135 1.96 -14.19 -2.09
CA ILE A 135 0.73 -13.41 -2.02
C ILE A 135 -0.50 -14.26 -2.35
N ALA A 136 -1.60 -13.93 -1.70
CA ALA A 136 -2.95 -14.43 -2.01
C ALA A 136 -3.90 -13.23 -2.13
N PRO A 137 -3.97 -12.55 -3.29
CA PRO A 137 -4.88 -11.43 -3.47
C PRO A 137 -6.33 -11.90 -3.43
N LYS A 138 -7.19 -11.21 -2.67
CA LYS A 138 -8.60 -11.56 -2.55
C LYS A 138 -9.46 -10.31 -2.45
N HIS A 139 -10.61 -10.34 -3.10
CA HIS A 139 -11.62 -9.30 -2.99
C HIS A 139 -12.33 -9.39 -1.63
N ILE A 140 -12.53 -8.23 -1.00
CA ILE A 140 -13.37 -8.03 0.18
C ILE A 140 -14.52 -7.08 -0.19
N ALA A 141 -15.68 -7.23 0.43
CA ALA A 141 -16.75 -6.26 0.22
C ALA A 141 -16.40 -4.92 0.89
N GLY A 142 -16.70 -3.78 0.24
CA GLY A 142 -16.37 -2.47 0.78
C GLY A 142 -16.95 -2.20 2.17
N VAL A 143 -18.12 -2.79 2.48
CA VAL A 143 -18.73 -2.72 3.82
C VAL A 143 -17.90 -3.41 4.92
N ASP A 144 -17.02 -4.32 4.55
CA ASP A 144 -16.11 -5.03 5.46
C ASP A 144 -14.70 -4.39 5.48
N ASN A 145 -14.43 -3.39 4.61
CA ASN A 145 -13.16 -2.69 4.48
C ASN A 145 -13.15 -1.31 5.17
N VAL A 146 -13.89 -1.18 6.27
CA VAL A 146 -14.25 0.10 6.90
C VAL A 146 -13.03 0.95 7.27
N ASP A 147 -12.02 0.36 7.90
CA ASP A 147 -10.88 1.12 8.38
C ASP A 147 -9.97 1.58 7.23
N ALA A 148 -9.77 0.76 6.20
CA ALA A 148 -8.99 1.16 5.03
C ALA A 148 -9.73 2.26 4.23
N ASP A 149 -11.06 2.14 4.06
CA ASP A 149 -11.89 3.17 3.44
C ASP A 149 -11.79 4.49 4.21
N PHE A 150 -11.82 4.45 5.55
CA PHE A 150 -11.63 5.64 6.37
C PHE A 150 -10.23 6.28 6.19
N ILE A 151 -9.16 5.48 6.20
CA ILE A 151 -7.80 5.97 6.00
C ILE A 151 -7.64 6.60 4.61
N SER A 152 -8.27 6.04 3.57
CA SER A 152 -8.19 6.53 2.19
C SER A 152 -9.05 7.77 1.92
N ARG A 153 -10.03 8.10 2.80
CA ARG A 153 -11.00 9.20 2.63
C ARG A 153 -10.87 10.27 3.71
N PRO A 154 -9.73 10.97 3.76
CA PRO A 154 -9.56 12.04 4.75
C PRO A 154 -10.62 13.12 4.54
N PRO A 155 -11.09 13.79 5.61
CA PRO A 155 -12.04 14.91 5.54
C PRO A 155 -11.55 16.03 4.62
N THR A 156 -12.46 16.84 4.10
CA THR A 156 -12.14 17.90 3.10
C THR A 156 -11.10 18.91 3.58
N ASN A 157 -11.03 19.15 4.88
CA ASN A 157 -10.05 20.06 5.49
C ASN A 157 -8.76 19.38 5.96
N TYR A 158 -8.63 18.08 5.70
CA TYR A 158 -7.55 17.26 6.23
C TYR A 158 -6.14 17.76 5.88
N LEU A 159 -5.95 18.21 4.64
CA LEU A 159 -4.66 18.75 4.18
C LEU A 159 -4.28 20.09 4.83
N LEU A 160 -5.24 20.75 5.49
CA LEU A 160 -5.00 22.00 6.25
C LEU A 160 -4.64 21.71 7.71
N LEU A 161 -4.81 20.48 8.15
CA LEU A 161 -4.48 20.06 9.51
C LEU A 161 -2.98 19.80 9.64
N SER A 162 -2.46 20.01 10.84
CA SER A 162 -1.10 19.55 11.17
C SER A 162 -0.99 18.02 11.09
N PRO A 163 0.19 17.45 10.88
CA PRO A 163 0.37 16.00 10.86
C PRO A 163 -0.16 15.28 12.10
N SER A 164 -0.09 15.92 13.27
CA SER A 164 -0.64 15.38 14.53
C SER A 164 -2.17 15.33 14.51
N GLU A 165 -2.83 16.39 14.04
CA GLU A 165 -4.29 16.42 13.92
C GLU A 165 -4.80 15.43 12.89
N GLN A 166 -4.09 15.27 11.79
CA GLN A 166 -4.40 14.26 10.78
C GLN A 166 -4.40 12.84 11.36
N ARG A 167 -3.40 12.50 12.16
CA ARG A 167 -3.34 11.20 12.85
C ARG A 167 -4.43 11.03 13.90
N GLU A 168 -4.71 12.07 14.69
CA GLU A 168 -5.76 12.00 15.70
C GLU A 168 -7.12 11.68 15.08
N GLN A 169 -7.40 12.14 13.87
CA GLN A 169 -8.62 11.75 13.15
C GLN A 169 -8.66 10.26 12.82
N ILE A 170 -7.53 9.69 12.36
CA ILE A 170 -7.41 8.24 12.11
C ILE A 170 -7.62 7.47 13.42
N PHE A 171 -6.96 7.89 14.49
CA PHE A 171 -7.07 7.24 15.80
C PHE A 171 -8.47 7.39 16.44
N HIS A 172 -9.21 8.44 16.09
CA HIS A 172 -10.59 8.56 16.54
C HIS A 172 -11.48 7.46 15.94
N SER A 173 -11.28 7.12 14.69
CA SER A 173 -12.06 6.08 14.00
C SER A 173 -11.51 4.67 14.19
N ALA A 174 -10.19 4.54 14.31
CA ALA A 174 -9.50 3.27 14.53
C ALA A 174 -8.52 3.36 15.73
N PRO A 175 -9.04 3.42 16.99
CA PRO A 175 -8.22 3.69 18.18
C PRO A 175 -7.07 2.69 18.39
N ARG A 176 -7.23 1.43 17.94
CA ARG A 176 -6.22 0.40 18.04
C ARG A 176 -4.93 0.73 17.27
N MET A 177 -5.05 1.52 16.21
CA MET A 177 -3.90 1.91 15.36
C MET A 177 -2.94 2.90 16.04
N ARG A 178 -3.34 3.51 17.17
CA ARG A 178 -2.49 4.44 17.93
C ARG A 178 -1.18 3.79 18.42
N LEU A 179 -1.21 2.50 18.69
CA LEU A 179 -0.06 1.73 19.19
C LEU A 179 0.69 0.99 18.06
N TRP A 180 0.29 1.20 16.82
CA TRP A 180 0.90 0.54 15.68
C TRP A 180 1.92 1.45 15.00
N ASP A 181 2.88 0.84 14.36
CA ASP A 181 3.85 1.57 13.58
C ASP A 181 3.23 2.14 12.30
N ILE A 182 3.77 3.26 11.84
CA ILE A 182 3.36 3.89 10.59
C ILE A 182 4.38 3.52 9.52
N PHE A 183 3.95 2.89 8.45
CA PHE A 183 4.79 2.64 7.29
C PHE A 183 4.91 3.92 6.45
N VAL A 184 6.14 4.37 6.25
CA VAL A 184 6.49 5.50 5.39
C VAL A 184 7.22 4.96 4.17
N PRO A 185 6.58 4.91 2.99
CA PRO A 185 7.25 4.50 1.77
C PRO A 185 8.39 5.47 1.43
N SER A 186 9.47 4.94 0.84
CA SER A 186 10.62 5.76 0.47
C SER A 186 10.25 6.77 -0.64
N THR A 187 10.95 7.89 -0.66
CA THR A 187 10.77 8.93 -1.69
C THR A 187 10.98 8.36 -3.10
N ASP A 188 11.93 7.44 -3.26
CA ASP A 188 12.21 6.82 -4.55
C ASP A 188 11.06 5.91 -5.00
N LEU A 189 10.47 5.13 -4.09
CA LEU A 189 9.28 4.34 -4.41
C LEU A 189 8.09 5.24 -4.76
N CYS A 190 7.85 6.29 -3.98
CA CYS A 190 6.80 7.28 -4.28
C CYS A 190 7.02 7.93 -5.66
N SER A 191 8.24 8.32 -5.98
CA SER A 191 8.59 8.92 -7.27
C SER A 191 8.37 7.96 -8.44
N LEU A 192 8.74 6.70 -8.28
CA LEU A 192 8.54 5.66 -9.29
C LEU A 192 7.04 5.42 -9.56
N LEU A 193 6.23 5.33 -8.50
CA LEU A 193 4.78 5.16 -8.59
C LEU A 193 4.10 6.38 -9.22
N THR A 194 4.48 7.59 -8.78
CA THR A 194 3.97 8.85 -9.35
C THR A 194 4.27 8.96 -10.84
N SER A 195 5.52 8.69 -11.23
CA SER A 195 5.92 8.74 -12.64
C SER A 195 5.12 7.75 -13.48
N SER A 196 4.97 6.51 -13.02
CA SER A 196 4.21 5.46 -13.70
C SER A 196 2.72 5.81 -13.84
N LEU A 197 2.11 6.37 -12.79
CA LEU A 197 0.73 6.86 -12.83
C LEU A 197 0.56 8.03 -13.82
N CYS A 198 1.46 9.00 -13.80
CA CYS A 198 1.33 10.21 -14.62
C CYS A 198 1.61 9.94 -16.10
N THR A 199 2.65 9.18 -16.41
CA THR A 199 3.08 8.93 -17.79
C THR A 199 2.40 7.72 -18.43
N GLY A 200 1.94 6.75 -17.64
CA GLY A 200 1.50 5.45 -18.12
C GLY A 200 2.66 4.60 -18.65
N GLN A 201 3.89 4.88 -18.22
CA GLN A 201 5.10 4.19 -18.68
C GLN A 201 5.93 3.75 -17.48
N CYS A 202 6.53 2.57 -17.57
CA CYS A 202 7.53 2.06 -16.66
C CYS A 202 8.55 1.24 -17.47
N PRO A 203 9.83 1.24 -17.10
CA PRO A 203 10.79 0.28 -17.65
C PRO A 203 10.30 -1.15 -17.46
N ALA A 204 10.55 -2.02 -18.43
CA ALA A 204 10.15 -3.44 -18.34
C ALA A 204 10.77 -4.15 -17.11
N ARG A 205 11.95 -3.69 -16.70
CA ARG A 205 12.62 -4.09 -15.44
C ARG A 205 12.96 -2.83 -14.66
N PRO A 206 12.04 -2.33 -13.82
CA PRO A 206 12.34 -1.17 -12.99
C PRO A 206 13.39 -1.54 -11.94
N VAL A 207 14.32 -0.63 -11.71
CA VAL A 207 15.23 -0.73 -10.57
C VAL A 207 14.45 -0.29 -9.34
N LEU A 208 14.14 -1.25 -8.47
CA LEU A 208 13.50 -0.93 -7.20
C LEU A 208 14.48 -0.22 -6.26
N PRO A 209 13.99 0.69 -5.40
CA PRO A 209 14.81 1.26 -4.34
C PRO A 209 15.37 0.15 -3.45
N SER A 210 16.62 0.30 -3.00
CA SER A 210 17.23 -0.60 -2.03
C SER A 210 16.44 -0.65 -0.72
N GLN A 211 15.80 0.47 -0.37
CA GLN A 211 14.88 0.61 0.75
C GLN A 211 13.49 1.01 0.23
N LEU A 212 12.50 0.15 0.43
CA LEU A 212 11.11 0.41 0.00
C LEU A 212 10.41 1.43 0.88
N GLY A 213 10.82 1.56 2.12
CA GLY A 213 10.28 2.44 3.14
C GLY A 213 10.88 2.10 4.50
N HIS A 214 10.31 2.67 5.54
CA HIS A 214 10.68 2.40 6.93
C HIS A 214 9.44 2.53 7.82
N PHE A 215 9.55 2.00 9.04
CA PHE A 215 8.51 2.18 10.06
C PHE A 215 8.91 3.25 11.07
N ILE A 216 7.94 4.04 11.48
CA ILE A 216 8.07 4.98 12.59
C ILE A 216 7.03 4.63 13.66
N PRO A 217 7.33 4.82 14.96
CA PRO A 217 6.35 4.60 16.01
C PRO A 217 5.09 5.44 15.80
N GLY A 218 3.91 4.87 16.09
CA GLY A 218 2.64 5.54 15.92
C GLY A 218 2.46 6.80 16.78
N ASP A 219 3.21 6.94 17.87
CA ASP A 219 3.27 8.12 18.74
C ASP A 219 4.29 9.18 18.28
N SER A 220 5.02 8.93 17.20
CA SER A 220 6.01 9.89 16.65
C SER A 220 5.36 11.22 16.27
N THR A 221 5.91 12.31 16.75
CA THR A 221 5.42 13.68 16.46
C THR A 221 5.92 14.24 15.13
N SER A 222 6.91 13.60 14.51
CA SER A 222 7.62 14.10 13.32
C SER A 222 7.13 13.49 11.99
N TYR A 223 5.97 12.85 11.97
CA TYR A 223 5.44 12.21 10.77
C TYR A 223 4.91 13.23 9.75
N ILE A 224 5.41 13.15 8.54
CA ILE A 224 4.87 13.86 7.37
C ILE A 224 4.27 12.81 6.44
N LEU A 225 3.02 13.04 6.01
CA LEU A 225 2.34 12.14 5.07
C LEU A 225 3.12 12.07 3.75
N PRO A 226 3.48 10.88 3.28
CA PRO A 226 4.10 10.72 1.97
C PRO A 226 3.14 11.11 0.85
N VAL A 227 3.70 11.56 -0.27
CA VAL A 227 2.96 12.05 -1.43
C VAL A 227 3.37 11.25 -2.67
N ILE A 228 2.38 10.72 -3.40
CA ILE A 228 2.52 9.95 -4.64
C ILE A 228 1.87 10.68 -5.81
#